data_3faf237ab1120c886beeb234e8467218
#
_entry.id   3faf237ab1120c886beeb234e8467218
#
_cell.length_a   1.000
_cell.length_b   1.000
_cell.length_c   1.000
_cell.angle_alpha   90.00
_cell.angle_beta   90.00
_cell.angle_gamma   90.00
#
_symmetry.space_group_name_H-M   'P 1'
#
loop_
_entity.id
_entity.type
_entity.pdbx_description
1 polymer ?
#
loop_
_entity_poly.entity_id
_entity_poly.type
_entity_poly.pdbx_seq_one_letter_code
_entity_poly.pdbx_strand_id
1 'polypeptide(L)'
;MALAGLAAITSLAALLFLAWSLRDLRVSPDVIPLWSLGGLFGCVALTFVLRLQAFNTSHYAAFHLENILRSRLAQKAVQLAPGALQQMGSGAMAKVMLDDVKSLHIFVADSTPLYARAIVMPLATAAILFWLDWRLAIATLGVLALGSLILTLARQRSGEMAQRYHQAREQVSAAVIEFVQAMPVVRTFDSGSTSFLRYQHALEEWVDVLKIWYRKAGFSARFSFSILNPLPTLFVLIWCGYGLMQAGSLDFIAWGA
;
A
#
# COMPACT_ATOMS: atom_id res chain seq x y z
N MET A 1 -6.14 9.51 12.40
CA MET A 1 -6.61 8.11 12.34
C MET A 1 -8.13 8.01 12.50
N ALA A 2 -8.75 8.59 13.53
CA ALA A 2 -10.20 8.51 13.76
C ALA A 2 -11.03 8.99 12.55
N LEU A 3 -10.71 10.14 11.97
CA LEU A 3 -11.41 10.66 10.79
C LEU A 3 -11.34 9.74 9.57
N ALA A 4 -10.20 9.09 9.36
CA ALA A 4 -10.02 8.12 8.27
C ALA A 4 -10.82 6.83 8.52
N GLY A 5 -10.92 6.39 9.78
CA GLY A 5 -11.77 5.28 10.19
C GLY A 5 -13.25 5.60 9.99
N LEU A 6 -13.71 6.79 10.42
CA LEU A 6 -15.07 7.26 10.18
C LEU A 6 -15.41 7.35 8.70
N ALA A 7 -14.46 7.86 7.88
CA ALA A 7 -14.62 7.89 6.43
C ALA A 7 -14.76 6.49 5.81
N ALA A 8 -14.10 5.49 6.37
CA ALA A 8 -14.26 4.10 5.92
C ALA A 8 -15.67 3.57 6.25
N ILE A 9 -16.15 3.82 7.47
CA ILE A 9 -17.51 3.41 7.90
C ILE A 9 -18.59 4.11 7.06
N THR A 10 -18.47 5.42 6.83
CA THR A 10 -19.45 6.16 6.01
C THR A 10 -19.42 5.72 4.55
N SER A 11 -18.26 5.29 4.02
CA SER A 11 -18.22 4.73 2.67
C SER A 11 -18.92 3.37 2.55
N LEU A 12 -18.89 2.54 3.59
CA LEU A 12 -19.66 1.29 3.65
C LEU A 12 -21.16 1.57 3.82
N ALA A 13 -21.52 2.55 4.65
CA ALA A 13 -22.91 2.99 4.77
C ALA A 13 -23.49 3.47 3.42
N ALA A 14 -22.69 4.17 2.61
CA ALA A 14 -23.09 4.56 1.27
C ALA A 14 -23.42 3.35 0.37
N LEU A 15 -22.63 2.26 0.46
CA LEU A 15 -22.90 1.02 -0.27
C LEU A 15 -24.20 0.34 0.21
N LEU A 16 -24.49 0.35 1.51
CA LEU A 16 -25.76 -0.16 2.06
C LEU A 16 -26.95 0.66 1.56
N PHE A 17 -26.84 1.99 1.53
CA PHE A 17 -27.89 2.84 0.98
C PHE A 17 -28.10 2.62 -0.53
N LEU A 18 -26.99 2.33 -1.28
CA LEU A 18 -27.09 1.94 -2.67
C LEU A 18 -27.85 0.63 -2.84
N ALA A 19 -27.53 -0.38 -2.04
CA ALA A 19 -28.22 -1.66 -2.06
C ALA A 19 -29.71 -1.51 -1.71
N TRP A 20 -30.04 -0.70 -0.70
CA TRP A 20 -31.44 -0.39 -0.38
C TRP A 20 -32.14 0.38 -1.52
N SER A 21 -31.48 1.32 -2.18
CA SER A 21 -32.05 2.01 -3.34
C SER A 21 -32.40 1.06 -4.47
N LEU A 22 -31.49 0.11 -4.76
CA LEU A 22 -31.73 -0.92 -5.79
C LEU A 22 -32.88 -1.87 -5.41
N ARG A 23 -32.96 -2.24 -4.13
CA ARG A 23 -34.07 -3.03 -3.60
C ARG A 23 -35.41 -2.32 -3.74
N ASP A 24 -35.48 -1.05 -3.31
CA ASP A 24 -36.70 -0.25 -3.36
C ASP A 24 -37.20 -0.05 -4.80
N LEU A 25 -36.30 0.24 -5.74
CA LEU A 25 -36.61 0.34 -7.17
C LEU A 25 -37.13 -0.97 -7.76
N ARG A 26 -36.67 -2.11 -7.23
CA ARG A 26 -37.15 -3.43 -7.70
C ARG A 26 -38.54 -3.76 -7.16
N VAL A 27 -38.80 -3.40 -5.90
CA VAL A 27 -40.10 -3.66 -5.25
C VAL A 27 -41.18 -2.71 -5.76
N SER A 28 -40.82 -1.45 -6.01
CA SER A 28 -41.74 -0.38 -6.46
C SER A 28 -41.11 0.44 -7.59
N PRO A 29 -41.14 -0.05 -8.85
CA PRO A 29 -40.45 0.58 -9.97
C PRO A 29 -40.94 2.02 -10.29
N ASP A 30 -42.20 2.33 -9.96
CA ASP A 30 -42.82 3.60 -10.23
C ASP A 30 -42.55 4.68 -9.18
N VAL A 31 -41.88 4.34 -8.08
CA VAL A 31 -41.63 5.27 -6.97
C VAL A 31 -40.11 5.48 -6.81
N ILE A 32 -39.65 6.72 -6.94
CA ILE A 32 -38.27 7.07 -6.70
C ILE A 32 -37.98 6.97 -5.20
N PRO A 33 -36.98 6.16 -4.77
CA PRO A 33 -36.66 5.95 -3.36
C PRO A 33 -35.82 7.12 -2.82
N LEU A 34 -36.46 8.28 -2.59
CA LEU A 34 -35.78 9.51 -2.17
C LEU A 34 -35.01 9.38 -0.85
N TRP A 35 -35.51 8.54 0.06
CA TRP A 35 -34.87 8.30 1.36
C TRP A 35 -33.52 7.61 1.19
N SER A 36 -33.46 6.49 0.48
CA SER A 36 -32.23 5.73 0.29
C SER A 36 -31.23 6.46 -0.62
N LEU A 37 -31.73 7.17 -1.67
CA LEU A 37 -30.88 8.05 -2.48
C LEU A 37 -30.33 9.23 -1.67
N GLY A 38 -31.15 9.88 -0.85
CA GLY A 38 -30.70 10.95 0.04
C GLY A 38 -29.62 10.48 1.02
N GLY A 39 -29.80 9.30 1.61
CA GLY A 39 -28.81 8.65 2.46
C GLY A 39 -27.51 8.33 1.72
N LEU A 40 -27.59 7.82 0.49
CA LEU A 40 -26.44 7.54 -0.37
C LEU A 40 -25.63 8.82 -0.62
N PHE A 41 -26.26 9.88 -1.13
CA PHE A 41 -25.58 11.13 -1.44
C PHE A 41 -25.02 11.78 -0.17
N GLY A 42 -25.75 11.76 0.94
CA GLY A 42 -25.29 12.26 2.23
C GLY A 42 -24.05 11.51 2.74
N CYS A 43 -24.05 10.18 2.68
CA CYS A 43 -22.90 9.36 3.07
C CYS A 43 -21.69 9.57 2.14
N VAL A 44 -21.89 9.72 0.84
CA VAL A 44 -20.82 10.01 -0.12
C VAL A 44 -20.19 11.39 0.17
N ALA A 45 -21.02 12.42 0.35
CA ALA A 45 -20.55 13.76 0.68
C ALA A 45 -19.78 13.78 2.02
N LEU A 46 -20.34 13.12 3.05
CA LEU A 46 -19.69 13.00 4.35
C LEU A 46 -18.37 12.24 4.26
N THR A 47 -18.31 11.14 3.50
CA THR A 47 -17.08 10.39 3.25
C THR A 47 -16.01 11.28 2.60
N PHE A 48 -16.39 12.07 1.62
CA PHE A 48 -15.46 13.01 0.95
C PHE A 48 -14.90 14.02 1.94
N VAL A 49 -15.75 14.69 2.72
CA VAL A 49 -15.33 15.67 3.72
C VAL A 49 -14.43 15.06 4.78
N LEU A 50 -14.79 13.89 5.32
CA LEU A 50 -13.98 13.19 6.32
C LEU A 50 -12.61 12.76 5.77
N ARG A 51 -12.55 12.30 4.51
CA ARG A 51 -11.27 11.97 3.85
C ARG A 51 -10.39 13.20 3.68
N LEU A 52 -10.96 14.30 3.21
CA LEU A 52 -10.25 15.55 3.02
C LEU A 52 -9.67 16.06 4.36
N GLN A 53 -10.48 16.04 5.41
CA GLN A 53 -10.04 16.43 6.75
C GLN A 53 -8.98 15.49 7.34
N ALA A 54 -9.12 14.18 7.13
CA ALA A 54 -8.14 13.19 7.57
C ALA A 54 -6.80 13.41 6.88
N PHE A 55 -6.80 13.66 5.57
CA PHE A 55 -5.62 13.96 4.78
C PHE A 55 -4.95 15.26 5.23
N ASN A 56 -5.71 16.36 5.32
CA ASN A 56 -5.20 17.64 5.76
C ASN A 56 -4.56 17.53 7.15
N THR A 57 -5.24 16.90 8.10
CA THR A 57 -4.74 16.77 9.48
C THR A 57 -3.45 15.94 9.52
N SER A 58 -3.36 14.89 8.71
CA SER A 58 -2.16 14.06 8.61
C SER A 58 -0.98 14.84 8.04
N HIS A 59 -1.19 15.61 6.97
CA HIS A 59 -0.16 16.46 6.37
C HIS A 59 0.31 17.56 7.32
N TYR A 60 -0.60 18.25 8.02
CA TYR A 60 -0.22 19.25 9.03
C TYR A 60 0.62 18.64 10.15
N ALA A 61 0.25 17.46 10.64
CA ALA A 61 1.05 16.74 11.64
C ALA A 61 2.43 16.34 11.10
N ALA A 62 2.51 15.92 9.84
CA ALA A 62 3.77 15.56 9.19
C ALA A 62 4.69 16.77 9.00
N PHE A 63 4.18 17.93 8.56
CA PHE A 63 4.95 19.17 8.46
C PHE A 63 5.47 19.64 9.83
N HIS A 64 4.64 19.55 10.86
CA HIS A 64 5.05 19.88 12.21
C HIS A 64 6.15 18.97 12.74
N LEU A 65 6.01 17.65 12.53
CA LEU A 65 7.02 16.66 12.88
C LEU A 65 8.34 16.92 12.13
N GLU A 66 8.27 17.18 10.82
CA GLU A 66 9.43 17.49 9.98
C GLU A 66 10.20 18.70 10.51
N ASN A 67 9.50 19.77 10.87
CA ASN A 67 10.11 20.97 11.43
C ASN A 67 10.79 20.71 12.78
N ILE A 68 10.12 19.96 13.67
CA ILE A 68 10.70 19.56 14.97
C ILE A 68 11.96 18.72 14.76
N LEU A 69 11.92 17.74 13.87
CA LEU A 69 13.07 16.85 13.61
C LEU A 69 14.25 17.62 13.05
N ARG A 70 14.03 18.48 12.05
CA ARG A 70 15.09 19.32 11.48
C ARG A 70 15.70 20.25 12.52
N SER A 71 14.89 20.89 13.35
CA SER A 71 15.37 21.77 14.42
C SER A 71 16.20 21.01 15.45
N ARG A 72 15.73 19.84 15.88
CA ARG A 72 16.49 18.99 16.84
C ARG A 72 17.79 18.45 16.24
N LEU A 73 17.79 18.04 14.98
CA LEU A 73 18.99 17.59 14.28
C LEU A 73 20.02 18.72 14.15
N ALA A 74 19.58 19.92 13.79
CA ALA A 74 20.44 21.10 13.73
C ALA A 74 21.05 21.43 15.09
N GLN A 75 20.24 21.46 16.16
CA GLN A 75 20.71 21.70 17.52
C GLN A 75 21.74 20.64 17.95
N LYS A 76 21.48 19.36 17.59
CA LYS A 76 22.40 18.27 17.90
C LYS A 76 23.70 18.38 17.11
N ALA A 77 23.63 18.76 15.83
CA ALA A 77 24.81 18.98 15.00
C ALA A 77 25.75 20.06 15.56
N VAL A 78 25.18 21.16 16.10
CA VAL A 78 25.99 22.22 16.75
C VAL A 78 26.68 21.73 18.01
N GLN A 79 26.14 20.73 18.71
CA GLN A 79 26.72 20.14 19.93
C GLN A 79 27.80 19.09 19.64
N LEU A 80 27.92 18.62 18.40
CA LEU A 80 28.95 17.63 18.03
C LEU A 80 30.33 18.25 17.96
N ALA A 81 31.35 17.47 18.36
CA ALA A 81 32.75 17.89 18.20
C ALA A 81 33.07 18.12 16.70
N PRO A 82 33.85 19.15 16.34
CA PRO A 82 34.18 19.44 14.94
C PRO A 82 34.78 18.25 14.18
N GLY A 83 35.59 17.41 14.83
CA GLY A 83 36.15 16.21 14.23
C GLY A 83 35.14 15.14 13.88
N ALA A 84 34.11 14.95 14.70
CA ALA A 84 33.00 14.02 14.38
C ALA A 84 32.17 14.51 13.19
N LEU A 85 31.95 15.81 13.08
CA LEU A 85 31.24 16.41 11.96
C LEU A 85 32.02 16.27 10.64
N GLN A 86 33.35 16.44 10.69
CA GLN A 86 34.24 16.22 9.54
C GLN A 86 34.27 14.76 9.08
N GLN A 87 34.32 13.81 10.03
CA GLN A 87 34.28 12.36 9.73
C GLN A 87 32.96 11.96 9.08
N MET A 88 31.85 12.49 9.52
CA MET A 88 30.53 12.22 8.95
C MET A 88 30.39 12.76 7.53
N GLY A 89 31.03 13.88 7.25
CA GLY A 89 30.95 14.57 5.96
C GLY A 89 29.65 15.35 5.75
N SER A 90 29.75 16.47 5.04
CA SER A 90 28.61 17.35 4.76
C SER A 90 27.48 16.68 3.97
N GLY A 91 27.84 15.76 3.07
CA GLY A 91 26.87 15.01 2.25
C GLY A 91 25.99 14.05 3.07
N ALA A 92 26.58 13.35 4.05
CA ALA A 92 25.82 12.45 4.92
C ALA A 92 24.88 13.24 5.84
N MET A 93 25.34 14.38 6.38
CA MET A 93 24.49 15.26 7.18
C MET A 93 23.33 15.84 6.36
N ALA A 94 23.60 16.31 5.14
CA ALA A 94 22.57 16.80 4.23
C ALA A 94 21.54 15.71 3.91
N LYS A 95 21.97 14.47 3.63
CA LYS A 95 21.08 13.34 3.39
C LYS A 95 20.13 13.11 4.58
N VAL A 96 20.64 13.05 5.81
CA VAL A 96 19.81 12.85 7.01
C VAL A 96 18.82 13.99 7.18
N MET A 97 19.27 15.23 7.08
CA MET A 97 18.41 16.42 7.31
C MET A 97 17.37 16.63 6.20
N LEU A 98 17.67 16.28 4.97
CA LEU A 98 16.79 16.51 3.83
C LEU A 98 16.00 15.27 3.44
N ASP A 99 16.68 14.15 3.15
CA ASP A 99 16.05 12.98 2.55
C ASP A 99 15.40 12.06 3.59
N ASP A 100 16.10 11.73 4.68
CA ASP A 100 15.58 10.81 5.70
C ASP A 100 14.41 11.45 6.46
N VAL A 101 14.50 12.74 6.80
CA VAL A 101 13.40 13.48 7.43
C VAL A 101 12.21 13.61 6.48
N LYS A 102 12.44 13.82 5.18
CA LYS A 102 11.38 13.85 4.16
C LYS A 102 10.71 12.50 4.01
N SER A 103 11.46 11.40 4.11
CA SER A 103 10.90 10.04 4.07
C SER A 103 9.93 9.79 5.24
N LEU A 104 10.27 10.29 6.45
CA LEU A 104 9.36 10.24 7.61
C LEU A 104 8.11 11.11 7.41
N HIS A 105 8.25 12.29 6.80
CA HIS A 105 7.11 13.14 6.44
C HIS A 105 6.13 12.37 5.54
N ILE A 106 6.60 11.78 4.44
CA ILE A 106 5.78 10.99 3.52
C ILE A 106 5.10 9.82 4.24
N PHE A 107 5.83 9.12 5.11
CA PHE A 107 5.26 8.03 5.89
C PHE A 107 4.11 8.50 6.80
N VAL A 108 4.28 9.59 7.54
CA VAL A 108 3.24 10.11 8.45
C VAL A 108 2.08 10.70 7.67
N ALA A 109 2.35 11.48 6.62
CA ALA A 109 1.33 12.16 5.83
C ALA A 109 0.41 11.19 5.10
N ASP A 110 0.99 10.24 4.36
CA ASP A 110 0.25 9.37 3.44
C ASP A 110 -0.15 8.04 4.10
N SER A 111 0.77 7.43 4.88
CA SER A 111 0.53 6.07 5.39
C SER A 111 -0.42 6.05 6.58
N THR A 112 -0.44 7.09 7.42
CA THR A 112 -1.30 7.12 8.62
C THR A 112 -2.80 7.01 8.31
N PRO A 113 -3.39 7.78 7.36
CA PRO A 113 -4.78 7.61 6.96
C PRO A 113 -5.04 6.28 6.27
N LEU A 114 -4.07 5.80 5.46
CA LEU A 114 -4.17 4.52 4.76
C LEU A 114 -4.20 3.33 5.72
N TYR A 115 -3.36 3.31 6.76
CA TYR A 115 -3.37 2.26 7.78
C TYR A 115 -4.69 2.22 8.56
N ALA A 116 -5.21 3.38 8.96
CA ALA A 116 -6.50 3.45 9.62
C ALA A 116 -7.62 2.83 8.76
N ARG A 117 -7.64 3.19 7.47
CA ARG A 117 -8.60 2.63 6.51
C ARG A 117 -8.37 1.13 6.27
N ALA A 118 -7.11 0.69 6.14
CA ALA A 118 -6.76 -0.71 5.90
C ALA A 118 -7.14 -1.65 7.04
N ILE A 119 -7.30 -1.12 8.27
CA ILE A 119 -7.76 -1.88 9.43
C ILE A 119 -9.29 -1.80 9.54
N VAL A 120 -9.85 -0.59 9.50
CA VAL A 120 -11.28 -0.36 9.75
C VAL A 120 -12.15 -0.94 8.65
N MET A 121 -11.75 -0.79 7.37
CA MET A 121 -12.53 -1.26 6.23
C MET A 121 -12.81 -2.78 6.29
N PRO A 122 -11.80 -3.67 6.40
CA PRO A 122 -12.04 -5.10 6.45
C PRO A 122 -12.85 -5.53 7.68
N LEU A 123 -12.59 -4.93 8.84
CA LEU A 123 -13.32 -5.25 10.06
C LEU A 123 -14.80 -4.86 9.99
N ALA A 124 -15.08 -3.65 9.49
CA ALA A 124 -16.45 -3.19 9.32
C ALA A 124 -17.18 -3.98 8.22
N THR A 125 -16.51 -4.30 7.10
CA THR A 125 -17.06 -5.15 6.05
C THR A 125 -17.38 -6.55 6.60
N ALA A 126 -16.46 -7.16 7.33
CA ALA A 126 -16.69 -8.46 7.95
C ALA A 126 -17.88 -8.43 8.93
N ALA A 127 -17.98 -7.39 9.76
CA ALA A 127 -19.10 -7.22 10.69
C ALA A 127 -20.44 -7.11 9.96
N ILE A 128 -20.51 -6.32 8.88
CA ILE A 128 -21.71 -6.19 8.05
C ILE A 128 -22.07 -7.52 7.37
N LEU A 129 -21.08 -8.22 6.80
CA LEU A 129 -21.31 -9.52 6.16
C LEU A 129 -21.80 -10.56 7.18
N PHE A 130 -21.25 -10.62 8.39
CA PHE A 130 -21.74 -11.49 9.44
C PHE A 130 -23.16 -11.16 9.89
N TRP A 131 -23.52 -9.88 9.86
CA TRP A 131 -24.88 -9.44 10.19
C TRP A 131 -25.88 -9.80 9.09
N LEU A 132 -25.47 -9.75 7.83
CA LEU A 132 -26.33 -10.11 6.70
C LEU A 132 -26.47 -11.64 6.56
N ASP A 133 -25.38 -12.36 6.42
CA ASP A 133 -25.33 -13.82 6.40
C ASP A 133 -23.93 -14.33 6.76
N TRP A 134 -23.85 -15.07 7.87
CA TRP A 134 -22.57 -15.63 8.37
C TRP A 134 -21.89 -16.59 7.39
N ARG A 135 -22.66 -17.27 6.53
CA ARG A 135 -22.13 -18.24 5.55
C ARG A 135 -21.38 -17.54 4.43
N LEU A 136 -21.95 -16.45 3.93
CA LEU A 136 -21.28 -15.60 2.92
C LEU A 136 -20.05 -14.91 3.53
N ALA A 137 -20.13 -14.51 4.81
CA ALA A 137 -18.98 -13.94 5.52
C ALA A 137 -17.82 -14.94 5.62
N ILE A 138 -18.10 -16.21 5.98
CA ILE A 138 -17.06 -17.25 6.04
C ILE A 138 -16.47 -17.53 4.66
N ALA A 139 -17.29 -17.60 3.60
CA ALA A 139 -16.81 -17.81 2.23
C ALA A 139 -15.84 -16.69 1.81
N THR A 140 -16.20 -15.42 2.08
CA THR A 140 -15.36 -14.25 1.77
C THR A 140 -14.04 -14.27 2.57
N LEU A 141 -14.12 -14.53 3.88
CA LEU A 141 -12.94 -14.64 4.74
C LEU A 141 -12.02 -15.81 4.32
N GLY A 142 -12.61 -16.91 3.83
CA GLY A 142 -11.86 -18.02 3.29
C GLY A 142 -11.00 -17.64 2.07
N VAL A 143 -11.54 -16.88 1.13
CA VAL A 143 -10.80 -16.36 -0.02
C VAL A 143 -9.66 -15.44 0.44
N LEU A 144 -9.94 -14.54 1.37
CA LEU A 144 -8.95 -13.61 1.91
C LEU A 144 -7.84 -14.35 2.67
N ALA A 145 -8.19 -15.34 3.48
CA ALA A 145 -7.23 -16.17 4.22
C ALA A 145 -6.34 -16.97 3.28
N LEU A 146 -6.93 -17.56 2.23
CA LEU A 146 -6.17 -18.31 1.21
C LEU A 146 -5.17 -17.40 0.48
N GLY A 147 -5.62 -16.24 0.00
CA GLY A 147 -4.76 -15.27 -0.68
C GLY A 147 -3.64 -14.76 0.22
N SER A 148 -3.95 -14.46 1.50
CA SER A 148 -2.96 -14.02 2.48
C SER A 148 -1.96 -15.11 2.83
N LEU A 149 -2.39 -16.37 2.97
CA LEU A 149 -1.51 -17.51 3.21
C LEU A 149 -0.52 -17.70 2.06
N ILE A 150 -1.00 -17.68 0.82
CA ILE A 150 -0.14 -17.81 -0.36
C ILE A 150 0.87 -16.66 -0.44
N LEU A 151 0.43 -15.43 -0.13
CA LEU A 151 1.31 -14.26 -0.12
C LEU A 151 2.40 -14.37 0.95
N THR A 152 2.07 -14.83 2.16
CA THR A 152 3.04 -15.00 3.25
C THR A 152 4.07 -16.08 2.92
N LEU A 153 3.62 -17.23 2.36
CA LEU A 153 4.52 -18.28 1.89
C LEU A 153 5.43 -17.82 0.75
N ALA A 154 4.90 -17.01 -0.18
CA ALA A 154 5.68 -16.42 -1.26
C ALA A 154 6.75 -15.46 -0.73
N ARG A 155 6.41 -14.61 0.26
CA ARG A 155 7.36 -13.69 0.91
C ARG A 155 8.47 -14.42 1.65
N GLN A 156 8.15 -15.45 2.42
CA GLN A 156 9.16 -16.23 3.15
C GLN A 156 10.20 -16.85 2.21
N ARG A 157 9.76 -17.40 1.07
CA ARG A 157 10.64 -17.98 0.05
C ARG A 157 11.46 -16.94 -0.73
N SER A 158 11.05 -15.68 -0.70
CA SER A 158 11.69 -14.61 -1.46
C SER A 158 12.74 -13.82 -0.67
N GLY A 159 12.92 -14.07 0.63
CA GLY A 159 13.81 -13.30 1.50
C GLY A 159 15.27 -13.32 1.04
N GLU A 160 15.80 -14.50 0.72
CA GLU A 160 17.17 -14.66 0.21
C GLU A 160 17.37 -13.93 -1.15
N MET A 161 16.37 -14.00 -2.01
CA MET A 161 16.45 -13.34 -3.31
C MET A 161 16.37 -11.81 -3.18
N ALA A 162 15.58 -11.30 -2.23
CA ALA A 162 15.55 -9.88 -1.92
C ALA A 162 16.92 -9.39 -1.43
N GLN A 163 17.59 -10.15 -0.56
CA GLN A 163 18.93 -9.83 -0.10
C GLN A 163 19.94 -9.82 -1.25
N ARG A 164 19.94 -10.84 -2.11
CA ARG A 164 20.78 -10.87 -3.33
C ARG A 164 20.52 -9.68 -4.25
N TYR A 165 19.28 -9.30 -4.42
CA TYR A 165 18.92 -8.11 -5.19
C TYR A 165 19.50 -6.83 -4.60
N HIS A 166 19.40 -6.65 -3.27
CA HIS A 166 19.98 -5.47 -2.61
C HIS A 166 21.50 -5.44 -2.75
N GLN A 167 22.19 -6.58 -2.57
CA GLN A 167 23.63 -6.69 -2.74
C GLN A 167 24.07 -6.35 -4.17
N ALA A 168 23.42 -6.93 -5.18
CA ALA A 168 23.73 -6.63 -6.57
C ALA A 168 23.48 -5.14 -6.91
N ARG A 169 22.42 -4.53 -6.36
CA ARG A 169 22.16 -3.10 -6.51
C ARG A 169 23.24 -2.22 -5.87
N GLU A 170 23.71 -2.62 -4.69
CA GLU A 170 24.82 -1.93 -4.02
C GLU A 170 26.12 -2.00 -4.84
N GLN A 171 26.41 -3.14 -5.46
CA GLN A 171 27.55 -3.30 -6.38
C GLN A 171 27.44 -2.37 -7.60
N VAL A 172 26.26 -2.24 -8.20
CA VAL A 172 26.03 -1.25 -9.28
C VAL A 172 26.31 0.17 -8.77
N SER A 173 25.79 0.53 -7.60
CA SER A 173 26.02 1.86 -7.02
C SER A 173 27.51 2.12 -6.75
N ALA A 174 28.23 1.16 -6.21
CA ALA A 174 29.68 1.24 -5.99
C ALA A 174 30.44 1.40 -7.31
N ALA A 175 30.08 0.60 -8.34
CA ALA A 175 30.72 0.68 -9.65
C ALA A 175 30.47 2.03 -10.36
N VAL A 176 29.29 2.63 -10.19
CA VAL A 176 28.99 3.98 -10.70
C VAL A 176 29.86 5.02 -10.01
N ILE A 177 29.97 4.98 -8.68
CA ILE A 177 30.81 5.90 -7.91
C ILE A 177 32.28 5.78 -8.33
N GLU A 178 32.79 4.54 -8.41
CA GLU A 178 34.17 4.26 -8.87
C GLU A 178 34.39 4.82 -10.28
N PHE A 179 33.46 4.56 -11.21
CA PHE A 179 33.54 5.05 -12.59
C PHE A 179 33.60 6.57 -12.65
N VAL A 180 32.72 7.27 -11.91
CA VAL A 180 32.67 8.73 -11.87
C VAL A 180 33.95 9.32 -11.23
N GLN A 181 34.41 8.74 -10.12
CA GLN A 181 35.62 9.20 -9.45
C GLN A 181 36.90 8.93 -10.24
N ALA A 182 36.95 7.83 -10.99
CA ALA A 182 38.07 7.49 -11.85
C ALA A 182 38.12 8.33 -13.16
N MET A 183 37.05 9.03 -13.53
CA MET A 183 36.93 9.73 -14.78
C MET A 183 38.07 10.72 -15.10
N PRO A 184 38.59 11.52 -14.14
CA PRO A 184 39.76 12.39 -14.41
C PRO A 184 41.02 11.61 -14.78
N VAL A 185 41.26 10.47 -14.14
CA VAL A 185 42.42 9.59 -14.39
C VAL A 185 42.24 8.86 -15.71
N VAL A 186 41.07 8.31 -15.95
CA VAL A 186 40.67 7.64 -17.19
C VAL A 186 40.90 8.55 -18.41
N ARG A 187 40.45 9.81 -18.34
CA ARG A 187 40.62 10.79 -19.44
C ARG A 187 42.09 11.11 -19.73
N THR A 188 42.95 10.96 -18.74
CA THR A 188 44.36 11.32 -18.89
C THR A 188 45.24 10.14 -19.30
N PHE A 189 44.94 8.94 -18.82
CA PHE A 189 45.86 7.79 -18.93
C PHE A 189 45.26 6.52 -19.52
N ASP A 190 43.93 6.43 -19.67
CA ASP A 190 43.24 5.22 -20.14
C ASP A 190 42.20 5.57 -21.20
N SER A 191 41.88 4.58 -22.02
CA SER A 191 40.78 4.64 -23.01
C SER A 191 39.38 4.57 -22.36
N GLY A 192 39.29 4.45 -21.05
CA GLY A 192 38.03 4.35 -20.30
C GLY A 192 37.38 2.97 -20.33
N SER A 193 37.99 2.00 -20.98
CA SER A 193 37.36 0.69 -21.21
C SER A 193 37.21 -0.15 -19.93
N THR A 194 38.23 -0.15 -19.08
CA THR A 194 38.25 -1.04 -17.88
C THR A 194 37.23 -0.67 -16.84
N SER A 195 37.12 0.62 -16.48
CA SER A 195 36.14 1.09 -15.49
C SER A 195 34.71 0.98 -16.02
N PHE A 196 34.53 1.21 -17.33
CA PHE A 196 33.22 1.03 -17.98
C PHE A 196 32.80 -0.44 -18.01
N LEU A 197 33.71 -1.36 -18.31
CA LEU A 197 33.41 -2.80 -18.29
C LEU A 197 33.01 -3.31 -16.91
N ARG A 198 33.64 -2.80 -15.82
CA ARG A 198 33.22 -3.13 -14.44
C ARG A 198 31.78 -2.69 -14.16
N TYR A 199 31.45 -1.47 -14.53
CA TYR A 199 30.08 -0.95 -14.39
C TYR A 199 29.09 -1.80 -15.21
N GLN A 200 29.41 -2.09 -16.47
CA GLN A 200 28.57 -2.91 -17.32
C GLN A 200 28.37 -4.31 -16.74
N HIS A 201 29.42 -4.95 -16.24
CA HIS A 201 29.32 -6.27 -15.62
C HIS A 201 28.45 -6.25 -14.35
N ALA A 202 28.61 -5.26 -13.49
CA ALA A 202 27.74 -5.10 -12.29
C ALA A 202 26.26 -4.90 -12.69
N LEU A 203 25.99 -4.16 -13.76
CA LEU A 203 24.64 -3.95 -14.27
C LEU A 203 24.04 -5.24 -14.83
N GLU A 204 24.82 -6.02 -15.61
CA GLU A 204 24.39 -7.31 -16.15
C GLU A 204 24.08 -8.31 -15.02
N GLU A 205 24.94 -8.39 -14.00
CA GLU A 205 24.70 -9.23 -12.82
C GLU A 205 23.41 -8.84 -12.07
N TRP A 206 23.19 -7.55 -11.86
CA TRP A 206 21.97 -7.05 -11.24
C TRP A 206 20.73 -7.41 -12.06
N VAL A 207 20.77 -7.26 -13.38
CA VAL A 207 19.67 -7.63 -14.29
C VAL A 207 19.41 -9.14 -14.24
N ASP A 208 20.43 -9.98 -14.16
CA ASP A 208 20.26 -11.42 -14.09
C ASP A 208 19.69 -11.87 -12.73
N VAL A 209 20.12 -11.27 -11.64
CA VAL A 209 19.48 -11.47 -10.31
C VAL A 209 18.00 -11.08 -10.37
N LEU A 210 17.68 -9.95 -11.00
CA LEU A 210 16.31 -9.47 -11.16
C LEU A 210 15.45 -10.44 -11.98
N LYS A 211 15.97 -10.96 -13.10
CA LYS A 211 15.28 -11.96 -13.93
C LYS A 211 15.00 -13.25 -13.16
N ILE A 212 15.99 -13.74 -12.41
CA ILE A 212 15.84 -14.95 -11.58
C ILE A 212 14.80 -14.73 -10.50
N TRP A 213 14.85 -13.60 -9.81
CA TRP A 213 13.87 -13.25 -8.79
C TRP A 213 12.44 -13.16 -9.36
N TYR A 214 12.30 -12.45 -10.49
CA TYR A 214 11.00 -12.30 -11.15
C TYR A 214 10.41 -13.64 -11.60
N ARG A 215 11.26 -14.58 -12.05
CA ARG A 215 10.83 -15.91 -12.46
C ARG A 215 10.45 -16.81 -11.27
N LYS A 216 11.23 -16.79 -10.18
CA LYS A 216 11.00 -17.64 -9.00
C LYS A 216 9.86 -17.13 -8.11
N ALA A 217 9.83 -15.86 -7.80
CA ALA A 217 8.86 -15.27 -6.87
C ALA A 217 7.66 -14.63 -7.57
N GLY A 218 7.78 -14.25 -8.82
CA GLY A 218 6.79 -13.47 -9.55
C GLY A 218 5.47 -14.20 -9.78
N PHE A 219 5.48 -15.53 -9.92
CA PHE A 219 4.24 -16.30 -10.09
C PHE A 219 3.40 -16.30 -8.81
N SER A 220 3.99 -16.66 -7.68
CA SER A 220 3.27 -16.71 -6.40
C SER A 220 2.75 -15.35 -5.97
N ALA A 221 3.55 -14.28 -6.17
CA ALA A 221 3.11 -12.92 -5.86
C ALA A 221 1.95 -12.48 -6.75
N ARG A 222 2.06 -12.66 -8.07
CA ARG A 222 1.00 -12.31 -9.03
C ARG A 222 -0.28 -13.10 -8.77
N PHE A 223 -0.16 -14.39 -8.48
CA PHE A 223 -1.29 -15.25 -8.14
C PHE A 223 -2.00 -14.79 -6.87
N SER A 224 -1.23 -14.43 -5.82
CA SER A 224 -1.80 -13.88 -4.58
C SER A 224 -2.53 -12.56 -4.82
N PHE A 225 -1.94 -11.64 -5.58
CA PHE A 225 -2.60 -10.38 -5.95
C PHE A 225 -3.85 -10.62 -6.80
N SER A 226 -3.86 -11.63 -7.66
CA SER A 226 -5.05 -11.99 -8.45
C SER A 226 -6.17 -12.54 -7.58
N ILE A 227 -5.87 -13.37 -6.56
CA ILE A 227 -6.87 -13.89 -5.62
C ILE A 227 -7.39 -12.77 -4.69
N LEU A 228 -6.51 -11.87 -4.24
CA LEU A 228 -6.88 -10.73 -3.40
C LEU A 228 -7.59 -9.60 -4.17
N ASN A 229 -7.71 -9.73 -5.50
CA ASN A 229 -8.54 -8.83 -6.31
C ASN A 229 -10.02 -9.04 -5.95
N PRO A 230 -10.87 -8.00 -6.03
CA PRO A 230 -12.31 -8.13 -5.77
C PRO A 230 -13.04 -9.17 -6.63
N LEU A 231 -12.58 -9.43 -7.86
CA LEU A 231 -13.28 -10.31 -8.81
C LEU A 231 -13.43 -11.77 -8.31
N PRO A 232 -12.39 -12.47 -7.83
CA PRO A 232 -12.54 -13.81 -7.26
C PRO A 232 -13.49 -13.84 -6.05
N THR A 233 -13.43 -12.83 -5.20
CA THR A 233 -14.33 -12.73 -4.04
C THR A 233 -15.78 -12.57 -4.49
N LEU A 234 -16.04 -11.69 -5.45
CA LEU A 234 -17.37 -11.53 -6.06
C LEU A 234 -17.85 -12.82 -6.72
N PHE A 235 -16.99 -13.52 -7.45
CA PHE A 235 -17.33 -14.79 -8.07
C PHE A 235 -17.75 -15.83 -7.02
N VAL A 236 -16.98 -15.98 -5.93
CA VAL A 236 -17.31 -16.91 -4.83
C VAL A 236 -18.62 -16.50 -4.15
N LEU A 237 -18.85 -15.20 -3.89
CA LEU A 237 -20.10 -14.70 -3.32
C LEU A 237 -21.31 -15.01 -4.21
N ILE A 238 -21.19 -14.77 -5.53
CA ILE A 238 -22.25 -15.05 -6.50
C ILE A 238 -22.54 -16.54 -6.52
N TRP A 239 -21.50 -17.39 -6.61
CA TRP A 239 -21.66 -18.83 -6.69
C TRP A 239 -22.26 -19.42 -5.40
N CYS A 240 -21.71 -19.06 -4.24
CA CYS A 240 -22.22 -19.52 -2.94
C CYS A 240 -23.64 -19.00 -2.68
N GLY A 241 -23.90 -17.72 -2.98
CA GLY A 241 -25.22 -17.12 -2.81
C GLY A 241 -26.28 -17.79 -3.70
N TYR A 242 -25.95 -18.07 -4.97
CA TYR A 242 -26.83 -18.80 -5.87
C TYR A 242 -27.14 -20.21 -5.34
N GLY A 243 -26.14 -20.93 -4.86
CA GLY A 243 -26.32 -22.26 -4.26
C GLY A 243 -27.21 -22.25 -3.02
N LEU A 244 -27.03 -21.25 -2.15
CA LEU A 244 -27.85 -21.08 -0.95
C LEU A 244 -29.30 -20.69 -1.26
N MET A 245 -29.51 -19.90 -2.33
CA MET A 245 -30.87 -19.60 -2.81
C MET A 245 -31.58 -20.83 -3.36
N GLN A 246 -30.89 -21.66 -4.14
CA GLN A 246 -31.46 -22.91 -4.65
C GLN A 246 -31.81 -23.89 -3.53
N ALA A 247 -31.03 -23.88 -2.44
CA ALA A 247 -31.31 -24.67 -1.24
C ALA A 247 -32.43 -24.09 -0.37
N GLY A 248 -33.05 -22.96 -0.76
CA GLY A 248 -34.13 -22.29 0.00
C GLY A 248 -33.69 -21.68 1.32
N SER A 249 -32.37 -21.53 1.55
CA SER A 249 -31.79 -21.06 2.82
C SER A 249 -31.42 -19.59 2.83
N LEU A 250 -31.51 -18.89 1.67
CA LEU A 250 -31.23 -17.48 1.50
C LEU A 250 -32.30 -16.82 0.61
N ASP A 251 -32.82 -15.70 1.03
CA ASP A 251 -33.71 -14.91 0.17
C ASP A 251 -32.90 -14.10 -0.82
N PHE A 252 -33.40 -13.98 -2.06
CA PHE A 252 -32.75 -13.20 -3.13
C PHE A 252 -32.51 -11.74 -2.73
N ILE A 253 -33.38 -11.17 -1.92
CA ILE A 253 -33.27 -9.78 -1.45
C ILE A 253 -32.11 -9.63 -0.46
N ALA A 254 -31.91 -10.60 0.44
CA ALA A 254 -30.81 -10.61 1.39
C ALA A 254 -29.45 -10.87 0.71
N TRP A 255 -29.45 -11.61 -0.40
CA TRP A 255 -28.24 -11.86 -1.17
C TRP A 255 -27.80 -10.65 -2.04
N GLY A 256 -28.76 -9.89 -2.55
CA GLY A 256 -28.48 -8.72 -3.41
C GLY A 256 -28.19 -7.42 -2.66
N ALA A 257 -28.29 -7.41 -1.30
CA ALA A 257 -27.91 -6.30 -0.44
C ALA A 257 -26.45 -6.37 -0.03
#